data_d4b1afe13ad901d2301deaeb32897fed
#
_entry.id   d4b1afe13ad901d2301deaeb32897fed
#
_cell.length_a   1.000
_cell.length_b   1.000
_cell.length_c   1.000
_cell.angle_alpha   90.00
_cell.angle_beta   90.00
_cell.angle_gamma   90.00
#
_symmetry.space_group_name_H-M   'P 1'
#
loop_
_entity.id
_entity.type
_entity.pdbx_description
1 polymer ?
#
loop_
_entity_poly.entity_id
_entity_poly.type
_entity_poly.pdbx_seq_one_letter_code
_entity_poly.pdbx_strand_id
1 'polypeptide(L)'
;MKKYILFYLLFCLSVGGWAKDFVHPGILHSSEALRRIAGLVKNDVNPSMGSFNKLKAEPEASYHYCIQGPFRFISRSGEYGYTKSPCEDDFNAAYYNAIMWNITKDRRHADKAMEIIRNYAATLEKIFPMDAPLCAGLQGFVLVNAAEIMRYTYVEEHNENG
;
A
#
# COMPACT_ATOMS: atom_id res chain seq x y z
N MET A 1 52.60 -0.08 -20.14
CA MET A 1 52.15 -1.04 -19.11
C MET A 1 51.53 -0.35 -17.88
N LYS A 2 52.15 0.63 -17.22
CA LYS A 2 51.64 1.29 -16.01
C LYS A 2 50.25 1.95 -16.17
N LYS A 3 49.87 2.48 -17.35
CA LYS A 3 48.57 3.11 -17.62
C LYS A 3 47.40 2.11 -17.65
N TYR A 4 47.61 0.88 -18.09
CA TYR A 4 46.57 -0.14 -18.15
C TYR A 4 46.33 -0.79 -16.79
N ILE A 5 47.33 -0.86 -15.93
CA ILE A 5 47.19 -1.35 -14.56
C ILE A 5 46.29 -0.41 -13.73
N LEU A 6 46.50 0.91 -13.91
CA LEU A 6 45.64 1.91 -13.23
C LEU A 6 44.19 1.84 -13.70
N PHE A 7 43.94 1.58 -14.99
CA PHE A 7 42.60 1.44 -15.55
C PHE A 7 41.93 0.16 -15.04
N TYR A 8 42.65 -0.95 -14.91
CA TYR A 8 42.15 -2.19 -14.33
C TYR A 8 41.82 -2.05 -12.84
N LEU A 9 42.63 -1.34 -12.08
CA LEU A 9 42.38 -1.05 -10.66
C LEU A 9 41.15 -0.17 -10.44
N LEU A 10 40.95 0.83 -11.28
CA LEU A 10 39.73 1.67 -11.25
C LEU A 10 38.48 0.88 -11.65
N PHE A 11 38.57 -0.06 -12.61
CA PHE A 11 37.46 -0.90 -13.02
C PHE A 11 37.05 -1.92 -11.95
N CYS A 12 38.02 -2.48 -11.21
CA CYS A 12 37.73 -3.39 -10.10
C CYS A 12 37.11 -2.71 -8.89
N LEU A 13 37.29 -1.40 -8.69
CA LEU A 13 36.69 -0.64 -7.61
C LEU A 13 35.21 -0.28 -7.89
N SER A 14 34.77 -0.33 -9.15
CA SER A 14 33.39 -0.01 -9.53
C SER A 14 32.40 -1.19 -9.40
N VAL A 15 32.88 -2.41 -9.14
CA VAL A 15 32.03 -3.63 -9.09
C VAL A 15 31.52 -3.96 -7.67
N GLY A 16 31.91 -3.16 -6.66
CA GLY A 16 31.60 -3.41 -5.25
C GLY A 16 30.41 -2.63 -4.69
N GLY A 17 29.47 -2.19 -5.53
CA GLY A 17 28.21 -1.63 -5.06
C GLY A 17 27.30 -2.74 -4.53
N TRP A 18 27.41 -3.09 -3.27
CA TRP A 18 26.43 -3.93 -2.57
C TRP A 18 25.17 -3.11 -2.47
N ALA A 19 24.24 -3.26 -3.44
CA ALA A 19 22.89 -2.76 -3.29
C ALA A 19 22.30 -3.47 -2.08
N LYS A 20 22.03 -2.71 -1.01
CA LYS A 20 21.35 -3.24 0.16
C LYS A 20 19.96 -3.68 -0.28
N ASP A 21 19.62 -4.94 -0.07
CA ASP A 21 18.29 -5.45 -0.41
C ASP A 21 17.21 -4.57 0.23
N PHE A 22 16.25 -4.16 -0.59
CA PHE A 22 15.13 -3.36 -0.10
C PHE A 22 14.21 -4.25 0.73
N VAL A 23 13.90 -3.83 1.95
CA VAL A 23 13.03 -4.59 2.86
C VAL A 23 11.58 -4.25 2.59
N HIS A 24 10.80 -5.25 2.21
CA HIS A 24 9.36 -5.13 1.94
C HIS A 24 8.49 -5.68 3.09
N PRO A 25 7.26 -5.14 3.26
CA PRO A 25 6.76 -3.88 2.74
C PRO A 25 7.59 -2.72 3.29
N GLY A 26 7.79 -1.67 2.50
CA GLY A 26 8.82 -0.68 2.81
C GLY A 26 8.41 0.79 2.60
N ILE A 27 7.16 1.10 2.25
CA ILE A 27 6.72 2.49 2.04
C ILE A 27 6.40 3.15 3.37
N LEU A 28 5.18 2.96 3.90
CA LEU A 28 4.78 3.48 5.22
C LEU A 28 4.96 2.48 6.36
N HIS A 29 4.88 1.19 6.04
CA HIS A 29 4.88 0.13 7.04
C HIS A 29 5.90 -0.94 6.70
N SER A 30 6.83 -1.19 7.61
CA SER A 30 7.65 -2.41 7.55
C SER A 30 6.89 -3.59 8.16
N SER A 31 7.27 -4.83 7.77
CA SER A 31 6.75 -6.05 8.38
C SER A 31 6.91 -6.06 9.91
N GLU A 32 8.02 -5.51 10.41
CA GLU A 32 8.28 -5.40 11.85
C GLU A 32 7.28 -4.43 12.50
N ALA A 33 7.03 -3.25 11.89
CA ALA A 33 6.07 -2.27 12.40
C ALA A 33 4.65 -2.85 12.45
N LEU A 34 4.23 -3.56 11.40
CA LEU A 34 2.91 -4.21 11.34
C LEU A 34 2.77 -5.28 12.44
N ARG A 35 3.75 -6.16 12.60
CA ARG A 35 3.76 -7.16 13.68
C ARG A 35 3.72 -6.53 15.07
N ARG A 36 4.53 -5.48 15.27
CA ARG A 36 4.55 -4.75 16.56
C ARG A 36 3.19 -4.14 16.89
N ILE A 37 2.54 -3.46 15.91
CA ILE A 37 1.21 -2.86 16.10
C ILE A 37 0.18 -3.94 16.42
N ALA A 38 0.16 -5.05 15.67
CA ALA A 38 -0.75 -6.17 15.93
C ALA A 38 -0.56 -6.75 17.34
N GLY A 39 0.69 -6.90 17.80
CA GLY A 39 1.00 -7.34 19.16
C GLY A 39 0.51 -6.36 20.23
N LEU A 40 0.67 -5.06 20.04
CA LEU A 40 0.20 -4.04 20.97
C LEU A 40 -1.33 -4.02 21.07
N VAL A 41 -2.04 -4.14 19.93
CA VAL A 41 -3.51 -4.22 19.90
C VAL A 41 -4.00 -5.50 20.58
N LYS A 42 -3.37 -6.64 20.28
CA LYS A 42 -3.73 -7.93 20.92
C LYS A 42 -3.60 -7.91 22.45
N ASN A 43 -2.65 -7.14 22.96
CA ASN A 43 -2.39 -7.00 24.40
C ASN A 43 -3.06 -5.78 25.05
N ASP A 44 -4.00 -5.13 24.33
CA ASP A 44 -4.75 -3.94 24.79
C ASP A 44 -3.85 -2.76 25.25
N VAL A 45 -2.73 -2.53 24.56
CA VAL A 45 -1.75 -1.51 24.93
C VAL A 45 -2.07 -0.19 24.24
N ASN A 46 -2.32 0.87 25.02
CA ASN A 46 -2.49 2.23 24.51
C ASN A 46 -1.12 2.90 24.19
N PRO A 47 -1.07 3.81 23.21
CA PRO A 47 -2.17 4.37 22.41
C PRO A 47 -2.62 3.50 21.22
N SER A 48 -1.96 2.36 20.95
CA SER A 48 -2.24 1.53 19.76
C SER A 48 -3.66 0.98 19.75
N MET A 49 -4.16 0.53 20.90
CA MET A 49 -5.55 0.05 21.02
C MET A 49 -6.56 1.17 20.77
N GLY A 50 -6.33 2.36 21.31
CA GLY A 50 -7.19 3.53 21.05
C GLY A 50 -7.22 3.91 19.57
N SER A 51 -6.08 3.87 18.88
CA SER A 51 -5.99 4.13 17.44
C SER A 51 -6.69 3.04 16.62
N PHE A 52 -6.54 1.78 17.00
CA PHE A 52 -7.25 0.66 16.37
C PHE A 52 -8.77 0.78 16.50
N ASN A 53 -9.28 1.18 17.67
CA ASN A 53 -10.70 1.40 17.87
C ASN A 53 -11.26 2.52 16.98
N LYS A 54 -10.49 3.59 16.76
CA LYS A 54 -10.85 4.64 15.81
C LYS A 54 -10.88 4.10 14.38
N LEU A 55 -9.83 3.41 13.94
CA LEU A 55 -9.79 2.80 12.62
C LEU A 55 -11.00 1.85 12.40
N LYS A 56 -11.28 0.98 13.36
CA LYS A 56 -12.40 0.02 13.29
C LYS A 56 -13.76 0.70 13.18
N ALA A 57 -13.91 1.94 13.65
CA ALA A 57 -15.13 2.72 13.57
C ALA A 57 -15.35 3.41 12.21
N GLU A 58 -14.29 3.50 11.37
CA GLU A 58 -14.41 4.10 10.04
C GLU A 58 -15.21 3.18 9.11
N PRO A 59 -16.18 3.71 8.35
CA PRO A 59 -16.96 2.91 7.39
C PRO A 59 -16.07 2.21 6.35
N GLU A 60 -15.01 2.84 5.92
CA GLU A 60 -14.04 2.35 4.94
C GLU A 60 -13.19 1.18 5.49
N ALA A 61 -13.09 1.03 6.80
CA ALA A 61 -12.40 -0.10 7.40
C ALA A 61 -13.24 -1.39 7.45
N SER A 62 -14.53 -1.30 7.08
CA SER A 62 -15.41 -2.46 7.03
C SER A 62 -15.09 -3.36 5.84
N TYR A 63 -15.04 -4.67 6.04
CA TYR A 63 -15.01 -5.62 4.91
C TYR A 63 -16.34 -5.70 4.14
N HIS A 64 -17.40 -5.07 4.65
CA HIS A 64 -18.68 -4.87 3.96
C HIS A 64 -18.73 -3.56 3.16
N TYR A 65 -17.64 -2.79 3.13
CA TYR A 65 -17.58 -1.55 2.36
C TYR A 65 -18.02 -1.79 0.91
N CYS A 66 -18.93 -0.94 0.43
CA CYS A 66 -19.41 -0.97 -0.95
C CYS A 66 -18.51 -0.07 -1.80
N ILE A 67 -17.77 -0.67 -2.75
CA ILE A 67 -16.90 0.04 -3.68
C ILE A 67 -17.74 1.00 -4.52
N GLN A 68 -17.32 2.27 -4.60
CA GLN A 68 -18.04 3.33 -5.33
C GLN A 68 -17.59 3.42 -6.80
N GLY A 69 -16.34 3.00 -7.11
CA GLY A 69 -15.82 2.79 -8.45
C GLY A 69 -15.84 1.31 -8.86
N PRO A 70 -14.87 0.83 -9.65
CA PRO A 70 -13.68 1.55 -10.11
C PRO A 70 -13.97 2.55 -11.22
N PHE A 71 -13.22 3.65 -11.25
CA PHE A 71 -13.33 4.67 -12.27
C PHE A 71 -12.21 4.53 -13.32
N ARG A 72 -12.60 4.56 -14.60
CA ARG A 72 -11.64 4.57 -15.71
C ARG A 72 -10.80 5.84 -15.75
N PHE A 73 -11.44 6.95 -15.41
CA PHE A 73 -10.83 8.28 -15.37
C PHE A 73 -11.09 8.90 -13.99
N ILE A 74 -10.06 9.41 -13.35
CA ILE A 74 -10.18 10.12 -12.09
C ILE A 74 -9.64 11.55 -12.20
N SER A 75 -10.27 12.46 -11.46
CA SER A 75 -9.84 13.86 -11.38
C SER A 75 -10.31 14.48 -10.07
N ARG A 76 -9.59 15.49 -9.61
CA ARG A 76 -10.00 16.29 -8.45
C ARG A 76 -10.95 17.41 -8.83
N SER A 77 -11.07 17.75 -10.12
CA SER A 77 -11.85 18.87 -10.64
C SER A 77 -12.29 18.65 -12.10
N GLY A 78 -13.11 19.55 -12.63
CA GLY A 78 -13.58 19.52 -14.01
C GLY A 78 -14.57 18.41 -14.30
N GLU A 79 -14.57 17.91 -15.53
CA GLU A 79 -15.52 16.93 -16.05
C GLU A 79 -15.62 15.65 -15.19
N TYR A 80 -14.47 15.16 -14.70
CA TYR A 80 -14.40 13.95 -13.87
C TYR A 80 -14.26 14.26 -12.37
N GLY A 81 -14.48 15.52 -11.95
CA GLY A 81 -14.36 15.94 -10.56
C GLY A 81 -15.29 15.20 -9.59
N TYR A 82 -16.39 14.64 -10.09
CA TYR A 82 -17.30 13.79 -9.33
C TYR A 82 -16.66 12.49 -8.82
N THR A 83 -15.55 12.06 -9.44
CA THR A 83 -14.84 10.83 -9.03
C THR A 83 -13.91 11.04 -7.84
N LYS A 84 -13.65 12.31 -7.44
CA LYS A 84 -12.68 12.64 -6.39
C LYS A 84 -12.97 11.91 -5.09
N SER A 85 -14.08 12.25 -4.43
CA SER A 85 -14.42 11.69 -3.11
C SER A 85 -14.67 10.18 -3.17
N PRO A 86 -15.44 9.65 -4.13
CA PRO A 86 -15.60 8.21 -4.26
C PRO A 86 -14.30 7.44 -4.43
N CYS A 87 -13.35 7.98 -5.20
CA CYS A 87 -12.04 7.38 -5.38
C CYS A 87 -11.18 7.45 -4.10
N GLU A 88 -11.24 8.59 -3.38
CA GLU A 88 -10.55 8.76 -2.10
C GLU A 88 -11.07 7.74 -1.07
N ASP A 89 -12.39 7.55 -0.98
CA ASP A 89 -13.02 6.59 -0.07
C ASP A 89 -12.64 5.14 -0.42
N ASP A 90 -12.67 4.77 -1.71
CA ASP A 90 -12.25 3.44 -2.17
C ASP A 90 -10.78 3.16 -1.85
N PHE A 91 -9.88 4.13 -2.06
CA PHE A 91 -8.45 3.95 -1.77
C PHE A 91 -8.18 3.87 -0.27
N ASN A 92 -8.90 4.66 0.53
CA ASN A 92 -8.86 4.54 1.99
C ASN A 92 -9.38 3.17 2.43
N ALA A 93 -10.46 2.68 1.82
CA ALA A 93 -11.01 1.37 2.12
C ALA A 93 -10.02 0.23 1.81
N ALA A 94 -9.32 0.31 0.68
CA ALA A 94 -8.25 -0.66 0.37
C ALA A 94 -7.15 -0.65 1.45
N TYR A 95 -6.69 0.54 1.84
CA TYR A 95 -5.63 0.71 2.81
C TYR A 95 -6.04 0.31 4.23
N TYR A 96 -7.23 0.77 4.69
CA TYR A 96 -7.73 0.43 6.02
C TYR A 96 -7.98 -1.07 6.16
N ASN A 97 -8.54 -1.72 5.14
CA ASN A 97 -8.73 -3.16 5.14
C ASN A 97 -7.39 -3.92 5.10
N ALA A 98 -6.35 -3.42 4.41
CA ALA A 98 -5.01 -4.01 4.46
C ALA A 98 -4.39 -3.92 5.88
N ILE A 99 -4.60 -2.82 6.60
CA ILE A 99 -4.17 -2.67 7.99
C ILE A 99 -5.01 -3.57 8.91
N MET A 100 -6.34 -3.60 8.76
CA MET A 100 -7.25 -4.46 9.53
C MET A 100 -6.87 -5.94 9.39
N TRP A 101 -6.56 -6.41 8.16
CA TRP A 101 -6.02 -7.73 7.91
C TRP A 101 -4.77 -8.03 8.73
N ASN A 102 -3.79 -7.12 8.72
CA ASN A 102 -2.53 -7.31 9.43
C ASN A 102 -2.70 -7.36 10.96
N ILE A 103 -3.68 -6.65 11.51
CA ILE A 103 -3.96 -6.62 12.95
C ILE A 103 -4.84 -7.81 13.38
N THR A 104 -5.93 -8.07 12.65
CA THR A 104 -6.97 -9.02 13.08
C THR A 104 -6.76 -10.42 12.54
N LYS A 105 -6.04 -10.56 11.44
CA LYS A 105 -5.91 -11.79 10.64
C LYS A 105 -7.27 -12.31 10.12
N ASP A 106 -8.28 -11.46 10.08
CA ASP A 106 -9.56 -11.77 9.45
C ASP A 106 -9.45 -11.64 7.93
N ARG A 107 -9.49 -12.78 7.24
CA ARG A 107 -9.33 -12.87 5.79
C ARG A 107 -10.31 -12.01 4.99
N ARG A 108 -11.50 -11.74 5.53
CA ARG A 108 -12.49 -10.89 4.87
C ARG A 108 -11.97 -9.48 4.59
N HIS A 109 -11.12 -8.95 5.48
CA HIS A 109 -10.44 -7.67 5.24
C HIS A 109 -9.40 -7.79 4.12
N ALA A 110 -8.63 -8.88 4.06
CA ALA A 110 -7.68 -9.10 2.98
C ALA A 110 -8.38 -9.20 1.62
N ASP A 111 -9.46 -9.97 1.55
CA ASP A 111 -10.26 -10.14 0.34
C ASP A 111 -10.84 -8.80 -0.14
N LYS A 112 -11.36 -7.95 0.78
CA LYS A 112 -11.85 -6.61 0.44
C LYS A 112 -10.75 -5.69 -0.08
N ALA A 113 -9.59 -5.65 0.57
CA ALA A 113 -8.46 -4.86 0.10
C ALA A 113 -8.02 -5.29 -1.31
N MET A 114 -7.90 -6.60 -1.55
CA MET A 114 -7.51 -7.14 -2.85
C MET A 114 -8.57 -6.92 -3.93
N GLU A 115 -9.85 -6.97 -3.58
CA GLU A 115 -10.95 -6.65 -4.49
C GLU A 115 -10.80 -5.22 -5.05
N ILE A 116 -10.63 -4.23 -4.16
CA ILE A 116 -10.47 -2.83 -4.56
C ILE A 116 -9.23 -2.64 -5.42
N ILE A 117 -8.07 -3.16 -4.96
CA ILE A 117 -6.78 -3.02 -5.66
C ILE A 117 -6.89 -3.59 -7.07
N ARG A 118 -7.43 -4.82 -7.24
CA ARG A 118 -7.58 -5.48 -8.54
C ARG A 118 -8.53 -4.73 -9.46
N ASN A 119 -9.66 -4.24 -8.93
CA ASN A 119 -10.64 -3.50 -9.71
C ASN A 119 -10.04 -2.22 -10.29
N TYR A 120 -9.33 -1.45 -9.48
CA TYR A 120 -8.66 -0.23 -9.97
C TYR A 120 -7.47 -0.53 -10.87
N ALA A 121 -6.68 -1.55 -10.59
CA ALA A 121 -5.57 -1.97 -11.46
C ALA A 121 -6.05 -2.40 -12.86
N ALA A 122 -7.24 -2.98 -12.94
CA ALA A 122 -7.82 -3.40 -14.22
C ALA A 122 -8.53 -2.27 -14.99
N THR A 123 -8.97 -1.22 -14.29
CA THR A 123 -9.91 -0.23 -14.86
C THR A 123 -9.32 1.16 -15.02
N LEU A 124 -8.47 1.61 -14.08
CA LEU A 124 -7.93 2.98 -14.10
C LEU A 124 -6.95 3.17 -15.26
N GLU A 125 -7.31 4.06 -16.19
CA GLU A 125 -6.48 4.38 -17.36
C GLU A 125 -5.77 5.72 -17.24
N LYS A 126 -6.42 6.71 -16.60
CA LYS A 126 -5.88 8.07 -16.60
C LYS A 126 -6.30 8.87 -15.37
N ILE A 127 -5.32 9.60 -14.83
CA ILE A 127 -5.55 10.72 -13.91
C ILE A 127 -5.47 12.00 -14.74
N PHE A 128 -6.51 12.84 -14.67
CA PHE A 128 -6.61 14.02 -15.54
C PHE A 128 -5.67 15.16 -15.13
N PRO A 129 -5.13 15.94 -16.12
CA PRO A 129 -3.84 16.59 -15.99
C PRO A 129 -3.77 17.77 -15.03
N MET A 130 -4.82 18.55 -14.82
CA MET A 130 -4.69 19.78 -14.03
C MET A 130 -4.21 19.52 -12.59
N ASP A 131 -4.68 18.41 -11.98
CA ASP A 131 -4.31 18.04 -10.60
C ASP A 131 -3.67 16.64 -10.53
N ALA A 132 -3.23 16.08 -11.66
CA ALA A 132 -2.74 14.69 -11.70
C ALA A 132 -1.57 14.42 -10.74
N PRO A 133 -0.53 15.26 -10.61
CA PRO A 133 0.53 15.04 -9.65
C PRO A 133 0.04 15.06 -8.20
N LEU A 134 -0.89 15.97 -7.88
CA LEU A 134 -1.48 16.09 -6.55
C LEU A 134 -2.39 14.89 -6.25
N CYS A 135 -3.20 14.46 -7.20
CA CYS A 135 -4.06 13.28 -7.08
C CYS A 135 -3.22 12.00 -6.88
N ALA A 136 -2.20 11.82 -7.70
CA ALA A 136 -1.29 10.67 -7.58
C ALA A 136 -0.55 10.67 -6.23
N GLY A 137 -0.08 11.85 -5.77
CA GLY A 137 0.67 11.99 -4.54
C GLY A 137 -0.16 11.87 -3.26
N LEU A 138 -1.44 12.24 -3.29
CA LEU A 138 -2.32 12.18 -2.11
C LEU A 138 -3.16 10.90 -2.09
N GLN A 139 -3.85 10.57 -3.19
CA GLN A 139 -4.76 9.43 -3.25
C GLN A 139 -4.08 8.17 -3.80
N GLY A 140 -3.34 8.29 -4.89
CA GLY A 140 -2.59 7.17 -5.49
C GLY A 140 -1.58 6.56 -4.52
N PHE A 141 -0.94 7.39 -3.71
CA PHE A 141 -0.04 6.96 -2.65
C PHE A 141 -0.72 6.01 -1.64
N VAL A 142 -1.97 6.27 -1.27
CA VAL A 142 -2.74 5.42 -0.33
C VAL A 142 -2.97 4.04 -0.93
N LEU A 143 -3.44 3.98 -2.19
CA LEU A 143 -3.67 2.70 -2.88
C LEU A 143 -2.38 1.90 -3.07
N VAL A 144 -1.26 2.57 -3.42
CA VAL A 144 0.04 1.90 -3.55
C VAL A 144 0.53 1.32 -2.23
N ASN A 145 0.30 2.02 -1.11
CA ASN A 145 0.60 1.47 0.22
C ASN A 145 -0.23 0.23 0.55
N ALA A 146 -1.53 0.24 0.21
CA ALA A 146 -2.39 -0.94 0.36
C ALA A 146 -1.85 -2.11 -0.46
N ALA A 147 -1.51 -1.88 -1.73
CA ALA A 147 -0.98 -2.92 -2.62
C ALA A 147 0.36 -3.48 -2.13
N GLU A 148 1.27 -2.62 -1.65
CA GLU A 148 2.55 -3.03 -1.07
C GLU A 148 2.36 -3.91 0.18
N ILE A 149 1.50 -3.50 1.10
CA ILE A 149 1.18 -4.30 2.29
C ILE A 149 0.62 -5.66 1.87
N MET A 150 -0.40 -5.68 1.01
CA MET A 150 -1.08 -6.93 0.60
C MET A 150 -0.14 -7.86 -0.14
N ARG A 151 0.73 -7.36 -1.02
CA ARG A 151 1.70 -8.16 -1.76
C ARG A 151 2.61 -8.98 -0.84
N TYR A 152 3.04 -8.41 0.29
CA TYR A 152 4.04 -9.03 1.16
C TYR A 152 3.47 -9.65 2.44
N THR A 153 2.18 -9.44 2.72
CA THR A 153 1.57 -10.04 3.92
C THR A 153 0.49 -11.06 3.59
N TYR A 154 -0.24 -10.89 2.48
CA TYR A 154 -1.29 -11.82 2.09
C TYR A 154 -0.74 -12.99 1.28
N VAL A 155 0.21 -12.75 0.38
CA VAL A 155 0.83 -13.80 -0.47
C VAL A 155 1.71 -14.74 0.36
N GLU A 156 2.42 -14.23 1.37
CA GLU A 156 3.26 -15.04 2.24
C GLU A 156 2.44 -16.10 3.00
N GLU A 157 1.28 -15.72 3.54
CA GLU A 157 0.41 -16.67 4.24
C GLU A 157 -0.26 -17.70 3.33
N HIS A 158 -0.38 -17.43 2.02
CA HIS A 158 -0.89 -18.40 1.04
C HIS A 158 0.17 -19.43 0.64
N ASN A 159 1.46 -19.05 0.69
CA ASN A 159 2.57 -19.92 0.31
C ASN A 159 3.01 -20.86 1.46
N GLU A 160 2.70 -20.53 2.71
CA GLU A 160 2.99 -21.40 3.86
C GLU A 160 1.97 -22.53 4.05
N ASN A 161 0.79 -22.43 3.41
CA ASN A 161 -0.30 -23.41 3.50
C ASN A 161 -0.60 -24.15 2.16
N GLY A 162 0.27 -24.01 1.16
CA GLY A 162 0.14 -24.64 -0.16
C GLY A 162 1.12 -25.79 -0.38
#